data_13cb5e1fa682d6d1b1ea4e783f05c6fd
#
_entry.id   13cb5e1fa682d6d1b1ea4e783f05c6fd
#
_cell.length_a   1.000
_cell.length_b   1.000
_cell.length_c   1.000
_cell.angle_alpha   90.00
_cell.angle_beta   90.00
_cell.angle_gamma   90.00
#
_symmetry.space_group_name_H-M   'P 1'
#
loop_
_entity.id
_entity.type
_entity.pdbx_description
1 polymer ?
#
loop_
_entity_poly.entity_id
_entity_poly.type
_entity_poly.pdbx_seq_one_letter_code
_entity_poly.pdbx_strand_id
1 'polypeptide(L)'
;MRLSEWQAQVQAYLLSRDARPNPALQSSLLSSAALSAEQGLAIYHNAYRARLLEALRGDYPAVHGWLGDEEFDALALAYLDAHPSQHFSLRWLGAQLADFIDGYLVPAQAAPLSELARLEWAFTLAFDAPDGLPLSLTQMAELPAEDWPILQVRLLPSVQWLVCRHNSLALWRACKEQGDFPGSQPLEEVETCVIWRDQLITRYRSLAADEAAALQGMTVHGWSFAELCGELAHLGEQAPAQAVGWLRQWLTDGLLQRIDSAQP
;
A
#
# COMPACT_ATOMS: atom_id res chain seq x y z
N MET A 1 20.40 -15.04 33.60
CA MET A 1 19.35 -14.55 32.70
C MET A 1 19.09 -15.61 31.63
N ARG A 2 17.85 -15.96 31.37
CA ARG A 2 17.49 -16.91 30.29
C ARG A 2 17.64 -16.22 28.92
N LEU A 3 17.88 -17.00 27.86
CA LEU A 3 18.07 -16.44 26.52
C LEU A 3 16.87 -15.58 26.08
N SER A 4 15.63 -16.05 26.34
CA SER A 4 14.42 -15.30 25.99
C SER A 4 14.29 -13.96 26.74
N GLU A 5 14.70 -13.92 28.01
CA GLU A 5 14.71 -12.68 28.79
C GLU A 5 15.76 -11.70 28.24
N TRP A 6 16.92 -12.21 27.87
CA TRP A 6 17.98 -11.42 27.24
C TRP A 6 17.54 -10.84 25.90
N GLN A 7 16.92 -11.67 25.04
CA GLN A 7 16.38 -11.22 23.76
C GLN A 7 15.31 -10.12 23.92
N ALA A 8 14.39 -10.30 24.90
CA ALA A 8 13.39 -9.29 25.19
C ALA A 8 13.99 -7.97 25.67
N GLN A 9 15.07 -8.00 26.48
CA GLN A 9 15.77 -6.80 26.90
C GLN A 9 16.51 -6.10 25.76
N VAL A 10 17.15 -6.87 24.85
CA VAL A 10 17.77 -6.30 23.64
C VAL A 10 16.71 -5.66 22.77
N GLN A 11 15.60 -6.35 22.52
CA GLN A 11 14.50 -5.80 21.72
C GLN A 11 13.94 -4.51 22.34
N ALA A 12 13.66 -4.50 23.64
CA ALA A 12 13.17 -3.34 24.34
C ALA A 12 14.15 -2.16 24.23
N TYR A 13 15.46 -2.43 24.32
CA TYR A 13 16.50 -1.43 24.14
C TYR A 13 16.52 -0.86 22.71
N LEU A 14 16.45 -1.73 21.69
CA LEU A 14 16.46 -1.31 20.29
C LEU A 14 15.24 -0.49 19.88
N LEU A 15 14.08 -0.81 20.46
CA LEU A 15 12.83 -0.09 20.22
C LEU A 15 12.69 1.19 21.05
N SER A 16 13.56 1.40 22.03
CA SER A 16 13.50 2.58 22.88
C SER A 16 14.05 3.83 22.17
N ARG A 17 13.45 4.98 22.45
CA ARG A 17 13.92 6.28 21.95
C ARG A 17 15.27 6.67 22.57
N ASP A 18 15.42 6.42 23.86
CA ASP A 18 16.49 7.04 24.68
C ASP A 18 17.81 6.26 24.67
N ALA A 19 17.89 5.13 23.97
CA ALA A 19 19.10 4.30 23.90
C ALA A 19 19.79 4.05 25.26
N ARG A 20 19.00 3.91 26.34
CA ARG A 20 19.52 3.64 27.68
C ARG A 20 19.40 2.16 27.99
N PRO A 21 20.51 1.41 27.97
CA PRO A 21 20.48 0.00 28.32
C PRO A 21 20.23 -0.14 29.82
N ASN A 22 19.41 -1.12 30.20
CA ASN A 22 19.29 -1.44 31.61
C ASN A 22 20.60 -2.11 32.13
N PRO A 23 20.92 -2.01 33.43
CA PRO A 23 22.16 -2.53 34.00
C PRO A 23 22.33 -4.06 33.80
N ALA A 24 21.23 -4.83 33.78
CA ALA A 24 21.27 -6.26 33.58
C ALA A 24 21.67 -6.64 32.15
N LEU A 25 21.19 -5.91 31.14
CA LEU A 25 21.62 -6.06 29.75
C LEU A 25 23.09 -5.68 29.60
N GLN A 26 23.49 -4.56 30.18
CA GLN A 26 24.87 -4.05 30.08
C GLN A 26 25.89 -5.04 30.70
N SER A 27 25.58 -5.58 31.88
CA SER A 27 26.41 -6.57 32.57
C SER A 27 26.47 -7.95 31.91
N SER A 28 25.53 -8.25 31.00
CA SER A 28 25.48 -9.50 30.26
C SER A 28 26.37 -9.54 29.01
N LEU A 29 26.91 -8.37 28.62
CA LEU A 29 27.75 -8.23 27.44
C LEU A 29 29.22 -8.18 27.80
N LEU A 30 30.04 -8.70 26.87
CA LEU A 30 31.47 -8.67 26.99
C LEU A 30 32.02 -7.38 26.37
N SER A 31 32.90 -6.71 27.12
CA SER A 31 33.70 -5.60 26.59
C SER A 31 35.02 -6.14 26.02
N SER A 32 35.56 -5.44 25.05
CA SER A 32 36.91 -5.67 24.53
C SER A 32 37.84 -4.51 24.91
N ALA A 33 39.14 -4.64 24.61
CA ALA A 33 40.05 -3.52 24.82
C ALA A 33 39.75 -2.28 23.97
N ALA A 34 39.05 -2.48 22.83
CA ALA A 34 38.73 -1.42 21.87
C ALA A 34 37.29 -0.90 21.97
N LEU A 35 36.36 -1.66 22.63
CA LEU A 35 34.94 -1.36 22.62
C LEU A 35 34.29 -1.78 23.94
N SER A 36 33.70 -0.83 24.67
CA SER A 36 32.90 -1.16 25.84
C SER A 36 31.54 -1.74 25.44
N ALA A 37 30.88 -2.47 26.37
CA ALA A 37 29.53 -3.02 26.16
C ALA A 37 28.52 -1.91 25.86
N GLU A 38 28.62 -0.77 26.52
CA GLU A 38 27.76 0.40 26.29
C GLU A 38 27.94 0.98 24.90
N GLN A 39 29.19 1.19 24.47
CA GLN A 39 29.48 1.66 23.10
C GLN A 39 28.97 0.69 22.06
N GLY A 40 29.16 -0.63 22.27
CA GLY A 40 28.66 -1.67 21.36
C GLY A 40 27.13 -1.63 21.22
N LEU A 41 26.40 -1.48 22.34
CA LEU A 41 24.94 -1.32 22.33
C LEU A 41 24.52 -0.06 21.61
N ALA A 42 25.17 1.09 21.86
CA ALA A 42 24.85 2.35 21.20
C ALA A 42 25.06 2.29 19.68
N ILE A 43 26.15 1.67 19.22
CA ILE A 43 26.42 1.44 17.78
C ILE A 43 25.30 0.59 17.19
N TYR A 44 24.93 -0.50 17.86
CA TYR A 44 23.89 -1.40 17.36
C TYR A 44 22.49 -0.73 17.33
N HIS A 45 22.14 0.05 18.35
CA HIS A 45 20.92 0.85 18.38
C HIS A 45 20.85 1.84 17.22
N ASN A 46 21.92 2.61 17.00
CA ASN A 46 21.98 3.55 15.89
C ASN A 46 21.89 2.85 14.52
N ALA A 47 22.59 1.73 14.35
CA ALA A 47 22.52 0.94 13.13
C ALA A 47 21.12 0.37 12.89
N TYR A 48 20.44 -0.07 13.96
CA TYR A 48 19.05 -0.55 13.87
C TYR A 48 18.10 0.58 13.43
N ARG A 49 18.14 1.74 14.05
CA ARG A 49 17.30 2.89 13.66
C ARG A 49 17.60 3.38 12.25
N ALA A 50 18.88 3.43 11.86
CA ALA A 50 19.26 3.76 10.48
C ALA A 50 18.67 2.79 9.46
N ARG A 51 18.65 1.49 9.79
CA ARG A 51 18.03 0.46 8.94
C ARG A 51 16.53 0.63 8.80
N LEU A 52 15.83 0.99 9.88
CA LEU A 52 14.39 1.27 9.83
C LEU A 52 14.09 2.50 8.96
N LEU A 53 14.91 3.55 9.10
CA LEU A 53 14.81 4.77 8.31
C LEU A 53 15.05 4.48 6.81
N GLU A 54 16.08 3.69 6.49
CA GLU A 54 16.38 3.26 5.13
C GLU A 54 15.21 2.46 4.51
N ALA A 55 14.57 1.58 5.30
CA ALA A 55 13.39 0.85 4.85
C ALA A 55 12.22 1.79 4.52
N LEU A 56 11.93 2.78 5.38
CA LEU A 56 10.87 3.77 5.11
C LEU A 56 11.18 4.63 3.89
N ARG A 57 12.45 5.03 3.67
CA ARG A 57 12.85 5.75 2.44
C ARG A 57 12.62 4.90 1.19
N GLY A 58 12.87 3.58 1.29
CA GLY A 58 12.63 2.63 0.21
C GLY A 58 11.14 2.42 -0.10
N ASP A 59 10.30 2.40 0.94
CA ASP A 59 8.86 2.20 0.79
C ASP A 59 8.12 3.48 0.34
N TYR A 60 8.70 4.67 0.63
CA TYR A 60 8.08 5.98 0.40
C TYR A 60 8.98 6.96 -0.38
N PRO A 61 9.49 6.57 -1.55
CA PRO A 61 10.43 7.40 -2.31
C PRO A 61 9.84 8.73 -2.79
N ALA A 62 8.53 8.81 -3.10
CA ALA A 62 7.91 10.06 -3.54
C ALA A 62 7.62 10.99 -2.37
N VAL A 63 7.19 10.48 -1.21
CA VAL A 63 7.08 11.26 0.04
C VAL A 63 8.45 11.79 0.43
N HIS A 64 9.49 10.95 0.38
CA HIS A 64 10.86 11.35 0.65
C HIS A 64 11.35 12.42 -0.34
N GLY A 65 11.12 12.21 -1.64
CA GLY A 65 11.48 13.18 -2.67
C GLY A 65 10.78 14.53 -2.53
N TRP A 66 9.53 14.53 -2.04
CA TRP A 66 8.78 15.76 -1.78
C TRP A 66 9.34 16.52 -0.58
N LEU A 67 9.60 15.84 0.53
CA LEU A 67 10.06 16.47 1.78
C LEU A 67 11.55 16.79 1.75
N GLY A 68 12.36 16.01 1.03
CA GLY A 68 13.81 16.03 1.15
C GLY A 68 14.30 15.26 2.38
N ASP A 69 15.62 15.10 2.48
CA ASP A 69 16.25 14.21 3.48
C ASP A 69 15.93 14.63 4.92
N GLU A 70 16.06 15.91 5.25
CA GLU A 70 15.95 16.39 6.65
C GLU A 70 14.52 16.27 7.19
N GLU A 71 13.54 16.73 6.42
CA GLU A 71 12.13 16.71 6.82
C GLU A 71 11.57 15.29 6.82
N PHE A 72 11.95 14.47 5.84
CA PHE A 72 11.55 13.07 5.82
C PHE A 72 12.11 12.30 7.01
N ASP A 73 13.39 12.49 7.33
CA ASP A 73 14.03 11.82 8.47
C ASP A 73 13.38 12.23 9.79
N ALA A 74 13.08 13.53 9.97
CA ALA A 74 12.37 14.01 11.13
C ALA A 74 10.97 13.38 11.28
N LEU A 75 10.20 13.32 10.19
CA LEU A 75 8.89 12.67 10.13
C LEU A 75 8.99 11.17 10.44
N ALA A 76 9.91 10.47 9.76
CA ALA A 76 10.09 9.03 9.90
C ALA A 76 10.57 8.64 11.31
N LEU A 77 11.46 9.41 11.93
CA LEU A 77 11.89 9.17 13.30
C LEU A 77 10.75 9.40 14.29
N ALA A 78 9.95 10.45 14.10
CA ALA A 78 8.76 10.70 14.92
C ALA A 78 7.72 9.57 14.77
N TYR A 79 7.54 9.08 13.55
CA TYR A 79 6.70 7.91 13.26
C TYR A 79 7.20 6.66 13.98
N LEU A 80 8.48 6.32 13.87
CA LEU A 80 9.07 5.15 14.52
C LEU A 80 8.98 5.19 16.04
N ASP A 81 9.04 6.40 16.63
CA ASP A 81 8.87 6.59 18.07
C ASP A 81 7.40 6.39 18.51
N ALA A 82 6.44 6.77 17.67
CA ALA A 82 5.01 6.61 17.94
C ALA A 82 4.50 5.18 17.61
N HIS A 83 5.10 4.53 16.61
CA HIS A 83 4.70 3.23 16.09
C HIS A 83 5.90 2.25 16.08
N PRO A 84 6.37 1.80 17.26
CA PRO A 84 7.46 0.83 17.32
C PRO A 84 7.05 -0.47 16.61
N SER A 85 8.01 -1.07 15.87
CA SER A 85 7.74 -2.27 15.10
C SER A 85 7.17 -3.41 15.97
N GLN A 86 6.03 -3.95 15.55
CA GLN A 86 5.33 -5.07 16.18
C GLN A 86 5.61 -6.41 15.46
N HIS A 87 6.29 -6.37 14.31
CA HIS A 87 6.54 -7.52 13.46
C HIS A 87 8.05 -7.78 13.32
N PHE A 88 8.41 -9.04 13.13
CA PHE A 88 9.78 -9.44 12.82
C PHE A 88 10.20 -9.07 11.39
N SER A 89 9.24 -8.82 10.50
CA SER A 89 9.45 -8.40 9.12
C SER A 89 9.27 -6.88 8.99
N LEU A 90 10.19 -6.22 8.28
CA LEU A 90 10.10 -4.80 7.94
C LEU A 90 8.97 -4.48 6.94
N ARG A 91 8.41 -5.50 6.30
CA ARG A 91 7.30 -5.35 5.35
C ARG A 91 6.15 -4.47 5.87
N TRP A 92 5.87 -4.55 7.15
CA TRP A 92 4.73 -3.84 7.76
C TRP A 92 5.12 -2.54 8.45
N LEU A 93 6.41 -2.16 8.36
CA LEU A 93 6.95 -1.03 9.10
C LEU A 93 6.23 0.28 8.76
N GLY A 94 5.94 0.51 7.48
CA GLY A 94 5.32 1.74 6.99
C GLY A 94 3.79 1.77 7.04
N ALA A 95 3.13 0.67 7.40
CA ALA A 95 1.67 0.50 7.22
C ALA A 95 0.79 1.62 7.81
N GLN A 96 1.26 2.34 8.82
CA GLN A 96 0.53 3.40 9.52
C GLN A 96 1.08 4.80 9.22
N LEU A 97 2.07 4.94 8.31
CA LEU A 97 2.72 6.24 8.06
C LEU A 97 1.73 7.28 7.54
N ALA A 98 0.85 6.91 6.63
CA ALA A 98 -0.15 7.82 6.08
C ALA A 98 -1.10 8.37 7.16
N ASP A 99 -1.59 7.51 8.04
CA ASP A 99 -2.48 7.92 9.14
C ASP A 99 -1.72 8.71 10.21
N PHE A 100 -0.44 8.39 10.43
CA PHE A 100 0.43 9.19 11.28
C PHE A 100 0.61 10.61 10.71
N ILE A 101 0.85 10.77 9.42
CA ILE A 101 0.96 12.06 8.74
C ILE A 101 -0.31 12.90 8.97
N ASP A 102 -1.50 12.31 8.84
CA ASP A 102 -2.78 13.01 9.05
C ASP A 102 -2.93 13.57 10.47
N GLY A 103 -2.37 12.89 11.47
CA GLY A 103 -2.42 13.34 12.87
C GLY A 103 -1.24 14.21 13.30
N TYR A 104 -0.13 14.16 12.59
CA TYR A 104 1.13 14.79 12.97
C TYR A 104 1.35 16.18 12.35
N LEU A 105 0.92 16.35 11.10
CA LEU A 105 1.07 17.60 10.37
C LEU A 105 -0.21 18.45 10.42
N VAL A 106 -0.09 19.73 10.10
CA VAL A 106 -1.27 20.60 9.93
C VAL A 106 -2.09 20.15 8.71
N PRO A 107 -3.44 20.24 8.73
CA PRO A 107 -4.30 19.63 7.69
C PRO A 107 -3.96 19.99 6.25
N ALA A 108 -3.53 21.23 6.00
CA ALA A 108 -3.18 21.67 4.65
C ALA A 108 -1.93 20.97 4.06
N GLN A 109 -1.03 20.52 4.92
CA GLN A 109 0.16 19.76 4.54
C GLN A 109 -0.10 18.25 4.62
N ALA A 110 -0.85 17.83 5.64
CA ALA A 110 -1.15 16.43 5.89
C ALA A 110 -1.94 15.79 4.75
N ALA A 111 -3.02 16.43 4.29
CA ALA A 111 -3.94 15.82 3.33
C ALA A 111 -3.27 15.34 2.03
N PRO A 112 -2.50 16.16 1.29
CA PRO A 112 -1.86 15.69 0.07
C PRO A 112 -0.70 14.72 0.34
N LEU A 113 0.03 14.89 1.44
CA LEU A 113 1.18 14.05 1.76
C LEU A 113 0.75 12.65 2.23
N SER A 114 -0.29 12.57 3.05
CA SER A 114 -0.86 11.28 3.49
C SER A 114 -1.51 10.53 2.33
N GLU A 115 -2.14 11.25 1.38
CA GLU A 115 -2.68 10.65 0.18
C GLU A 115 -1.56 10.05 -0.71
N LEU A 116 -0.44 10.77 -0.89
CA LEU A 116 0.73 10.27 -1.58
C LEU A 116 1.32 9.04 -0.86
N ALA A 117 1.41 9.09 0.47
CA ALA A 117 1.86 7.93 1.25
C ALA A 117 0.92 6.73 1.11
N ARG A 118 -0.41 6.92 1.09
CA ARG A 118 -1.36 5.83 0.80
C ARG A 118 -1.17 5.25 -0.59
N LEU A 119 -0.88 6.09 -1.57
CA LEU A 119 -0.59 5.62 -2.93
C LEU A 119 0.66 4.73 -2.96
N GLU A 120 1.76 5.15 -2.34
CA GLU A 120 2.99 4.36 -2.28
C GLU A 120 2.80 3.05 -1.50
N TRP A 121 2.05 3.11 -0.40
CA TRP A 121 1.72 1.91 0.36
C TRP A 121 0.84 0.93 -0.45
N ALA A 122 -0.07 1.43 -1.27
CA ALA A 122 -0.88 0.59 -2.15
C ALA A 122 -0.02 -0.15 -3.19
N PHE A 123 1.05 0.45 -3.71
CA PHE A 123 2.02 -0.25 -4.57
C PHE A 123 2.73 -1.39 -3.83
N THR A 124 3.15 -1.15 -2.58
CA THR A 124 3.77 -2.16 -1.73
C THR A 124 2.81 -3.33 -1.45
N LEU A 125 1.56 -3.02 -1.08
CA LEU A 125 0.54 -4.04 -0.84
C LEU A 125 0.21 -4.85 -2.10
N ALA A 126 0.11 -4.21 -3.26
CA ALA A 126 -0.15 -4.88 -4.53
C ALA A 126 0.98 -5.84 -4.90
N PHE A 127 2.24 -5.42 -4.70
CA PHE A 127 3.41 -6.25 -5.01
C PHE A 127 3.49 -7.49 -4.12
N ASP A 128 3.25 -7.32 -2.84
CA ASP A 128 3.42 -8.36 -1.81
C ASP A 128 2.17 -9.22 -1.57
N ALA A 129 1.07 -8.93 -2.26
CA ALA A 129 -0.17 -9.69 -2.10
C ALA A 129 0.00 -11.16 -2.47
N PRO A 130 -0.79 -12.07 -1.87
CA PRO A 130 -0.84 -13.46 -2.30
C PRO A 130 -1.19 -13.58 -3.79
N ASP A 131 -0.72 -14.65 -4.42
CA ASP A 131 -1.14 -14.98 -5.77
C ASP A 131 -2.63 -15.32 -5.82
N GLY A 132 -3.28 -14.96 -6.92
CA GLY A 132 -4.65 -15.34 -7.24
C GLY A 132 -4.71 -15.95 -8.64
N LEU A 133 -5.86 -16.52 -8.99
CA LEU A 133 -6.10 -17.08 -10.31
C LEU A 133 -6.93 -16.09 -11.14
N PRO A 134 -6.31 -15.34 -12.05
CA PRO A 134 -7.05 -14.38 -12.86
C PRO A 134 -8.03 -15.12 -13.80
N LEU A 135 -9.23 -14.57 -13.90
CA LEU A 135 -10.23 -15.02 -14.87
C LEU A 135 -9.79 -14.56 -16.26
N SER A 136 -9.68 -15.50 -17.19
CA SER A 136 -9.22 -15.23 -18.56
C SER A 136 -10.36 -14.94 -19.52
N LEU A 137 -10.05 -14.24 -20.63
CA LEU A 137 -11.00 -14.04 -21.72
C LEU A 137 -11.47 -15.38 -22.34
N THR A 138 -10.60 -16.40 -22.39
CA THR A 138 -10.95 -17.73 -22.89
C THR A 138 -12.01 -18.40 -22.01
N GLN A 139 -11.82 -18.37 -20.70
CA GLN A 139 -12.80 -18.91 -19.74
C GLN A 139 -14.15 -18.18 -19.84
N MET A 140 -14.11 -16.87 -20.08
CA MET A 140 -15.34 -16.10 -20.30
C MET A 140 -16.04 -16.45 -21.62
N ALA A 141 -15.29 -16.72 -22.69
CA ALA A 141 -15.86 -17.12 -23.96
C ALA A 141 -16.52 -18.53 -23.90
N GLU A 142 -16.07 -19.38 -22.98
CA GLU A 142 -16.61 -20.71 -22.73
C GLU A 142 -17.84 -20.71 -21.80
N LEU A 143 -18.17 -19.55 -21.20
CA LEU A 143 -19.31 -19.42 -20.29
C LEU A 143 -20.64 -19.59 -21.09
N PRO A 144 -21.54 -20.51 -20.67
CA PRO A 144 -22.87 -20.64 -21.26
C PRO A 144 -23.66 -19.32 -21.23
N ALA A 145 -24.46 -19.07 -22.24
CA ALA A 145 -25.22 -17.82 -22.33
C ALA A 145 -26.18 -17.60 -21.16
N GLU A 146 -26.70 -18.66 -20.58
CA GLU A 146 -27.56 -18.66 -19.40
C GLU A 146 -26.85 -18.26 -18.12
N ASP A 147 -25.53 -18.38 -18.04
CA ASP A 147 -24.72 -18.06 -16.86
C ASP A 147 -24.28 -16.59 -16.84
N TRP A 148 -24.31 -15.91 -17.98
CA TRP A 148 -23.89 -14.51 -18.08
C TRP A 148 -24.67 -13.58 -17.16
N PRO A 149 -26.01 -13.63 -17.08
CA PRO A 149 -26.78 -12.72 -16.23
C PRO A 149 -26.42 -12.81 -14.75
N ILE A 150 -26.06 -14.03 -14.29
CA ILE A 150 -25.77 -14.30 -12.88
C ILE A 150 -24.26 -14.28 -12.57
N LEU A 151 -23.42 -13.93 -13.54
CA LEU A 151 -21.97 -13.86 -13.36
C LEU A 151 -21.61 -12.87 -12.24
N GLN A 152 -20.90 -13.37 -11.25
CA GLN A 152 -20.29 -12.58 -10.19
C GLN A 152 -18.77 -12.74 -10.22
N VAL A 153 -18.06 -11.67 -9.91
CA VAL A 153 -16.61 -11.62 -9.90
C VAL A 153 -16.11 -10.91 -8.64
N ARG A 154 -14.87 -11.16 -8.28
CA ARG A 154 -14.17 -10.42 -7.22
C ARG A 154 -12.81 -9.96 -7.72
N LEU A 155 -12.22 -8.98 -7.05
CA LEU A 155 -10.86 -8.55 -7.34
C LEU A 155 -9.85 -9.65 -6.97
N LEU A 156 -8.73 -9.69 -7.69
CA LEU A 156 -7.56 -10.44 -7.25
C LEU A 156 -7.00 -9.84 -5.96
N PRO A 157 -6.34 -10.65 -5.10
CA PRO A 157 -5.76 -10.17 -3.86
C PRO A 157 -4.75 -9.02 -4.03
N SER A 158 -4.09 -8.94 -5.19
CA SER A 158 -3.12 -7.89 -5.50
C SER A 158 -3.75 -6.56 -5.88
N VAL A 159 -5.06 -6.50 -6.14
CA VAL A 159 -5.71 -5.26 -6.56
C VAL A 159 -5.94 -4.37 -5.34
N GLN A 160 -5.35 -3.18 -5.39
CA GLN A 160 -5.56 -2.10 -4.44
C GLN A 160 -6.37 -0.99 -5.10
N TRP A 161 -7.16 -0.31 -4.29
CA TRP A 161 -8.07 0.74 -4.70
C TRP A 161 -7.79 2.01 -3.92
N LEU A 162 -7.60 3.12 -4.62
CA LEU A 162 -7.36 4.41 -4.00
C LEU A 162 -8.19 5.50 -4.67
N VAL A 163 -8.77 6.37 -3.85
CA VAL A 163 -9.46 7.59 -4.30
C VAL A 163 -8.56 8.77 -3.98
N CYS A 164 -8.05 9.44 -5.00
CA CYS A 164 -7.18 10.60 -4.91
C CYS A 164 -7.99 11.89 -5.05
N ARG A 165 -7.78 12.83 -4.13
CA ARG A 165 -8.35 14.19 -4.14
C ARG A 165 -7.32 15.23 -4.57
N HIS A 166 -6.05 14.83 -4.62
CA HIS A 166 -4.92 15.62 -5.08
C HIS A 166 -4.25 14.92 -6.27
N ASN A 167 -3.34 15.63 -6.93
CA ASN A 167 -2.57 15.10 -8.05
C ASN A 167 -1.46 14.09 -7.64
N SER A 168 -1.75 13.25 -6.65
CA SER A 168 -0.80 12.31 -6.04
C SER A 168 -0.18 11.36 -7.05
N LEU A 169 -0.95 10.91 -8.05
CA LEU A 169 -0.42 10.03 -9.10
C LEU A 169 0.60 10.76 -10.00
N ALA A 170 0.38 12.06 -10.29
CA ALA A 170 1.35 12.87 -11.03
C ALA A 170 2.62 13.12 -10.23
N LEU A 171 2.50 13.37 -8.92
CA LEU A 171 3.64 13.50 -8.00
C LEU A 171 4.48 12.22 -7.95
N TRP A 172 3.82 11.08 -7.81
CA TRP A 172 4.48 9.78 -7.78
C TRP A 172 5.19 9.46 -9.11
N ARG A 173 4.55 9.75 -10.26
CA ARG A 173 5.17 9.57 -11.59
C ARG A 173 6.40 10.42 -11.75
N ALA A 174 6.32 11.71 -11.39
CA ALA A 174 7.46 12.63 -11.47
C ALA A 174 8.66 12.11 -10.66
N CYS A 175 8.42 11.59 -9.46
CA CYS A 175 9.47 10.97 -8.66
C CYS A 175 10.08 9.74 -9.36
N LYS A 176 9.22 8.83 -9.87
CA LYS A 176 9.67 7.59 -10.52
C LYS A 176 10.45 7.83 -11.81
N GLU A 177 10.06 8.83 -12.57
CA GLU A 177 10.66 9.20 -13.85
C GLU A 177 11.83 10.19 -13.70
N GLN A 178 12.14 10.59 -12.45
CA GLN A 178 13.16 11.60 -12.12
C GLN A 178 12.93 12.93 -12.87
N GLY A 179 11.66 13.25 -13.09
CA GLY A 179 11.23 14.50 -13.70
C GLY A 179 11.08 15.65 -12.70
N ASP A 180 10.68 16.81 -13.20
CA ASP A 180 10.35 17.95 -12.35
C ASP A 180 9.17 17.59 -11.44
N PHE A 181 9.35 17.78 -10.14
CA PHE A 181 8.32 17.47 -9.16
C PHE A 181 7.24 18.56 -9.19
N PRO A 182 6.01 18.27 -9.66
CA PRO A 182 4.96 19.27 -9.73
C PRO A 182 4.51 19.65 -8.32
N GLY A 183 4.07 20.88 -8.15
CA GLY A 183 3.43 21.27 -6.90
C GLY A 183 2.19 20.42 -6.62
N SER A 184 1.90 20.16 -5.35
CA SER A 184 0.65 19.52 -4.97
C SER A 184 -0.53 20.45 -5.20
N GLN A 185 -1.58 19.94 -5.80
CA GLN A 185 -2.82 20.67 -6.03
C GLN A 185 -4.04 19.76 -5.87
N PRO A 186 -5.15 20.27 -5.34
CA PRO A 186 -6.39 19.52 -5.32
C PRO A 186 -6.88 19.30 -6.76
N LEU A 187 -7.51 18.16 -6.99
CA LEU A 187 -8.17 17.85 -8.26
C LEU A 187 -9.58 18.47 -8.28
N GLU A 188 -10.03 18.90 -9.45
CA GLU A 188 -11.41 19.36 -9.65
C GLU A 188 -12.40 18.22 -9.46
N GLU A 189 -12.07 17.04 -9.96
CA GLU A 189 -12.81 15.79 -9.75
C GLU A 189 -11.90 14.75 -9.12
N VAL A 190 -12.44 13.93 -8.24
CA VAL A 190 -11.70 12.85 -7.60
C VAL A 190 -11.24 11.83 -8.64
N GLU A 191 -9.99 11.39 -8.53
CA GLU A 191 -9.42 10.37 -9.38
C GLU A 191 -9.43 9.03 -8.66
N THR A 192 -10.07 8.01 -9.24
CA THR A 192 -10.00 6.66 -8.72
C THR A 192 -8.89 5.90 -9.42
N CYS A 193 -7.93 5.40 -8.67
CA CYS A 193 -6.82 4.61 -9.16
C CYS A 193 -6.92 3.17 -8.69
N VAL A 194 -6.73 2.22 -9.60
CA VAL A 194 -6.49 0.81 -9.28
C VAL A 194 -5.03 0.47 -9.52
N ILE A 195 -4.45 -0.27 -8.58
CA ILE A 195 -3.07 -0.70 -8.58
C ILE A 195 -3.09 -2.22 -8.42
N TRP A 196 -2.35 -2.95 -9.23
CA TRP A 196 -2.31 -4.41 -9.15
C TRP A 196 -0.96 -4.96 -9.56
N ARG A 197 -0.72 -6.22 -9.24
CA ARG A 197 0.44 -6.94 -9.72
C ARG A 197 0.07 -7.81 -10.93
N ASP A 198 0.79 -7.58 -12.02
CA ASP A 198 0.80 -8.45 -13.20
C ASP A 198 2.15 -9.17 -13.23
N GLN A 199 2.15 -10.46 -12.90
CA GLN A 199 3.36 -11.25 -12.66
C GLN A 199 4.24 -10.63 -11.56
N LEU A 200 5.41 -10.10 -11.91
CA LEU A 200 6.35 -9.44 -11.01
C LEU A 200 6.43 -7.91 -11.20
N ILE A 201 5.44 -7.34 -11.90
CA ILE A 201 5.40 -5.91 -12.21
C ILE A 201 4.12 -5.32 -11.61
N THR A 202 4.26 -4.27 -10.82
CA THR A 202 3.11 -3.50 -10.36
C THR A 202 2.64 -2.55 -11.45
N ARG A 203 1.37 -2.64 -11.79
CA ARG A 203 0.67 -1.79 -12.75
C ARG A 203 -0.34 -0.92 -12.05
N TYR A 204 -0.77 0.13 -12.71
CA TYR A 204 -1.80 1.02 -12.21
C TYR A 204 -2.57 1.65 -13.36
N ARG A 205 -3.80 2.07 -13.10
CA ARG A 205 -4.66 2.77 -14.03
C ARG A 205 -5.68 3.63 -13.29
N SER A 206 -5.90 4.84 -13.79
CA SER A 206 -7.04 5.65 -13.37
C SER A 206 -8.32 5.17 -14.04
N LEU A 207 -9.42 5.18 -13.31
CA LEU A 207 -10.74 4.82 -13.78
C LEU A 207 -11.58 6.10 -13.91
N ALA A 208 -12.39 6.17 -14.97
CA ALA A 208 -13.48 7.12 -15.04
C ALA A 208 -14.52 6.81 -13.93
N ALA A 209 -15.25 7.83 -13.49
CA ALA A 209 -16.18 7.70 -12.35
C ALA A 209 -17.21 6.57 -12.54
N ASP A 210 -17.79 6.47 -13.72
CA ASP A 210 -18.78 5.42 -14.04
C ASP A 210 -18.15 4.02 -14.07
N GLU A 211 -16.93 3.90 -14.61
CA GLU A 211 -16.18 2.64 -14.61
C GLU A 211 -15.81 2.23 -13.18
N ALA A 212 -15.40 3.18 -12.36
CA ALA A 212 -15.06 2.95 -10.96
C ALA A 212 -16.29 2.46 -10.18
N ALA A 213 -17.44 3.11 -10.36
CA ALA A 213 -18.69 2.70 -9.74
C ALA A 213 -19.13 1.29 -10.19
N ALA A 214 -19.00 0.98 -11.49
CA ALA A 214 -19.32 -0.33 -12.06
C ALA A 214 -18.42 -1.43 -11.48
N LEU A 215 -17.10 -1.20 -11.44
CA LEU A 215 -16.14 -2.16 -10.88
C LEU A 215 -16.41 -2.40 -9.39
N GLN A 216 -16.68 -1.34 -8.63
CA GLN A 216 -17.03 -1.42 -7.21
C GLN A 216 -18.34 -2.18 -7.01
N GLY A 217 -19.35 -1.91 -7.83
CA GLY A 217 -20.63 -2.61 -7.81
C GLY A 217 -20.47 -4.12 -7.93
N MET A 218 -19.73 -4.57 -8.94
CA MET A 218 -19.51 -6.00 -9.15
C MET A 218 -18.63 -6.64 -8.07
N THR A 219 -17.58 -5.95 -7.62
CA THR A 219 -16.54 -6.61 -6.81
C THR A 219 -16.69 -6.41 -5.30
N VAL A 220 -17.38 -5.34 -4.86
CA VAL A 220 -17.63 -5.01 -3.45
C VAL A 220 -19.09 -5.22 -3.07
N HIS A 221 -20.02 -4.74 -3.93
CA HIS A 221 -21.46 -4.89 -3.66
C HIS A 221 -22.03 -6.21 -4.17
N GLY A 222 -21.23 -7.01 -4.88
CA GLY A 222 -21.61 -8.32 -5.36
C GLY A 222 -22.62 -8.31 -6.50
N TRP A 223 -22.68 -7.23 -7.28
CA TRP A 223 -23.56 -7.19 -8.44
C TRP A 223 -23.26 -8.30 -9.42
N SER A 224 -24.30 -8.92 -9.93
CA SER A 224 -24.23 -9.76 -11.10
C SER A 224 -24.07 -8.92 -12.38
N PHE A 225 -23.71 -9.56 -13.47
CA PHE A 225 -23.62 -8.87 -14.76
C PHE A 225 -24.96 -8.27 -15.21
N ALA A 226 -26.09 -8.92 -14.89
CA ALA A 226 -27.41 -8.38 -15.17
C ALA A 226 -27.69 -7.10 -14.35
N GLU A 227 -27.31 -7.07 -13.09
CA GLU A 227 -27.45 -5.88 -12.23
C GLU A 227 -26.57 -4.74 -12.73
N LEU A 228 -25.32 -5.02 -13.15
CA LEU A 228 -24.46 -4.01 -13.78
C LEU A 228 -25.14 -3.41 -15.03
N CYS A 229 -25.71 -4.24 -15.91
CA CYS A 229 -26.44 -3.74 -17.07
C CYS A 229 -27.65 -2.90 -16.67
N GLY A 230 -28.33 -3.26 -15.57
CA GLY A 230 -29.46 -2.51 -15.00
C GLY A 230 -29.05 -1.11 -14.51
N GLU A 231 -27.93 -1.00 -13.82
CA GLU A 231 -27.37 0.30 -13.35
C GLU A 231 -26.98 1.21 -14.53
N LEU A 232 -26.60 0.60 -15.66
CA LEU A 232 -26.28 1.33 -16.89
C LEU A 232 -27.50 1.59 -17.80
N ALA A 233 -28.74 1.34 -17.33
CA ALA A 233 -29.96 1.51 -18.12
C ALA A 233 -30.14 2.93 -18.69
N HIS A 234 -29.54 3.95 -18.06
CA HIS A 234 -29.52 5.32 -18.56
C HIS A 234 -28.81 5.47 -19.93
N LEU A 235 -27.93 4.51 -20.32
CA LEU A 235 -27.26 4.45 -21.62
C LEU A 235 -28.15 3.78 -22.70
N GLY A 236 -29.35 3.32 -22.36
CA GLY A 236 -30.28 2.68 -23.27
C GLY A 236 -29.69 1.41 -23.91
N GLU A 237 -29.78 1.27 -25.23
CA GLU A 237 -29.28 0.11 -25.97
C GLU A 237 -27.76 -0.08 -25.90
N GLN A 238 -27.00 0.92 -25.45
CA GLN A 238 -25.53 0.83 -25.30
C GLN A 238 -25.11 0.19 -23.99
N ALA A 239 -25.99 0.08 -22.99
CA ALA A 239 -25.66 -0.45 -21.67
C ALA A 239 -24.97 -1.83 -21.69
N PRO A 240 -25.46 -2.85 -22.40
CA PRO A 240 -24.79 -4.15 -22.46
C PRO A 240 -23.41 -4.08 -23.12
N ALA A 241 -23.29 -3.28 -24.19
CA ALA A 241 -22.01 -3.14 -24.90
C ALA A 241 -20.95 -2.46 -24.02
N GLN A 242 -21.35 -1.44 -23.23
CA GLN A 242 -20.49 -0.76 -22.28
C GLN A 242 -20.06 -1.70 -21.15
N ALA A 243 -20.99 -2.43 -20.55
CA ALA A 243 -20.70 -3.42 -19.50
C ALA A 243 -19.71 -4.50 -19.98
N VAL A 244 -19.93 -5.05 -21.17
CA VAL A 244 -19.01 -6.02 -21.80
C VAL A 244 -17.64 -5.39 -22.07
N GLY A 245 -17.60 -4.14 -22.53
CA GLY A 245 -16.36 -3.40 -22.77
C GLY A 245 -15.51 -3.27 -21.50
N TRP A 246 -16.11 -2.84 -20.40
CA TRP A 246 -15.43 -2.75 -19.10
C TRP A 246 -15.00 -4.11 -18.57
N LEU A 247 -15.88 -5.11 -18.59
CA LEU A 247 -15.54 -6.46 -18.15
C LEU A 247 -14.34 -7.03 -18.93
N ARG A 248 -14.34 -6.84 -20.26
CA ARG A 248 -13.22 -7.25 -21.12
C ARG A 248 -11.92 -6.53 -20.75
N GLN A 249 -11.99 -5.23 -20.46
CA GLN A 249 -10.82 -4.46 -20.04
C GLN A 249 -10.28 -4.97 -18.71
N TRP A 250 -11.14 -5.17 -17.71
CA TRP A 250 -10.74 -5.67 -16.40
C TRP A 250 -10.13 -7.07 -16.44
N LEU A 251 -10.65 -7.93 -17.34
CA LEU A 251 -10.06 -9.25 -17.59
C LEU A 251 -8.70 -9.16 -18.28
N THR A 252 -8.56 -8.24 -19.24
CA THR A 252 -7.29 -7.99 -19.95
C THR A 252 -6.23 -7.43 -18.99
N ASP A 253 -6.64 -6.56 -18.09
CA ASP A 253 -5.78 -6.00 -17.04
C ASP A 253 -5.44 -7.06 -15.96
N GLY A 254 -6.15 -8.18 -15.91
CA GLY A 254 -5.95 -9.23 -14.90
C GLY A 254 -6.42 -8.81 -13.51
N LEU A 255 -7.50 -8.03 -13.41
CA LEU A 255 -8.02 -7.54 -12.13
C LEU A 255 -8.94 -8.54 -11.43
N LEU A 256 -9.57 -9.43 -12.19
CA LEU A 256 -10.71 -10.22 -11.74
C LEU A 256 -10.40 -11.70 -11.55
N GLN A 257 -11.07 -12.31 -10.59
CA GLN A 257 -11.18 -13.75 -10.42
C GLN A 257 -12.65 -14.13 -10.26
N ARG A 258 -13.01 -15.36 -10.65
CA ARG A 258 -14.36 -15.87 -10.49
C ARG A 258 -14.65 -16.18 -9.03
N ILE A 259 -15.89 -15.95 -8.61
CA ILE A 259 -16.40 -16.49 -7.34
C ILE A 259 -16.82 -17.93 -7.63
N ASP A 260 -16.06 -18.90 -7.16
CA ASP A 260 -16.48 -20.29 -7.19
C ASP A 260 -17.58 -20.49 -6.14
N SER A 261 -18.73 -20.99 -6.58
CA SER A 261 -19.90 -21.25 -5.73
C SER A 261 -19.65 -22.32 -4.64
N ALA A 262 -18.40 -22.78 -4.47
CA ALA A 262 -18.03 -23.90 -3.62
C ALA A 262 -17.08 -23.56 -2.46
N GLN A 263 -16.82 -22.26 -2.17
CA GLN A 263 -16.10 -21.90 -0.94
C GLN A 263 -17.02 -21.11 -0.02
N PRO A 264 -17.39 -21.68 1.16
CA PRO A 264 -18.14 -20.98 2.20
C PRO A 264 -17.34 -19.87 2.87
#